data_faee43de722926100b6d09381d9a4694
#
_entry.id   faee43de722926100b6d09381d9a4694
#
_cell.length_a   1.000
_cell.length_b   1.000
_cell.length_c   1.000
_cell.angle_alpha   90.00
_cell.angle_beta   90.00
_cell.angle_gamma   90.00
#
_symmetry.space_group_name_H-M   'P 1'
#
loop_
_entity.id
_entity.type
_entity.pdbx_description
1 polymer ?
#
loop_
_entity_poly.entity_id
_entity_poly.type
_entity_poly.pdbx_seq_one_letter_code
_entity_poly.pdbx_strand_id
1 'polypeptide(L)'
;MKNSKIEKEFREWIENQPVSEFEKTFIDREGYAIDSPYGRCEIRFYDDDIVEMMIYNKADMAVKYYLHFQLQTMEYAIALYNEMMEAFSDLKDHEKVRVLLCCTSGATTGYFAELLNETAKAMGLDYSFDASSYCFLYEKAPLYDVILTAPQINYNFKKIVNCLPRKLILQMPTAVFAQNNAFKMLSILNEQMKDYREKKMEEERRRSESDCFSSSLQNLVISVGSICGTENFRTYGRVYEVDQQILEDSQVKPRKFGVNFIDLLDSLFSQIQALWNGQDAKPTVSMISLALPGEFKNGMWTLFQSEYKQENLQKLLEERYHVPAVLNNNANVSALGFALENPEYQSVIFLSHPYGEISGGQGIVIDQKILQGSNGRAGEMHYFVHQMQYSNTREALSKTEPGCYELVTRELLPSLCLIDPDVIAVRSPMTSDMGELAERLASFIPERDLPKLVYISDMENYMLDGCREMARRRLNEMNALSV
;
A
#
# COMPACT_ATOMS: atom_id res chain seq x y z
N MET A 1 -37.81 -13.41 11.14
CA MET A 1 -37.40 -14.55 12.00
C MET A 1 -37.44 -14.10 13.44
N LYS A 2 -37.86 -14.93 14.38
CA LYS A 2 -37.89 -14.53 15.82
C LYS A 2 -36.57 -14.99 16.42
N ASN A 3 -35.67 -14.05 16.72
CA ASN A 3 -34.49 -14.35 17.52
C ASN A 3 -34.93 -15.04 18.82
N SER A 4 -34.24 -16.08 19.25
CA SER A 4 -34.53 -16.75 20.50
C SER A 4 -34.36 -15.80 21.69
N LYS A 5 -34.91 -16.15 22.85
CA LYS A 5 -34.78 -15.32 24.05
C LYS A 5 -33.32 -15.20 24.48
N ILE A 6 -32.58 -16.31 24.39
CA ILE A 6 -31.17 -16.36 24.79
C ILE A 6 -30.26 -15.57 23.81
N GLU A 7 -30.57 -15.56 22.51
CA GLU A 7 -29.83 -14.73 21.54
C GLU A 7 -29.98 -13.24 21.86
N LYS A 8 -31.21 -12.79 22.19
CA LYS A 8 -31.45 -11.39 22.57
C LYS A 8 -30.70 -11.01 23.84
N GLU A 9 -30.73 -11.88 24.87
CA GLU A 9 -30.01 -11.65 26.12
C GLU A 9 -28.50 -11.59 25.89
N PHE A 10 -27.94 -12.42 25.00
CA PHE A 10 -26.53 -12.43 24.70
C PHE A 10 -26.10 -11.19 23.88
N ARG A 11 -26.91 -10.77 22.91
CA ARG A 11 -26.69 -9.51 22.16
C ARG A 11 -26.67 -8.30 23.09
N GLU A 12 -27.68 -8.18 23.95
CA GLU A 12 -27.75 -7.09 24.93
C GLU A 12 -26.55 -7.12 25.90
N TRP A 13 -26.11 -8.32 26.29
CA TRP A 13 -24.93 -8.47 27.12
C TRP A 13 -23.65 -7.99 26.40
N ILE A 14 -23.43 -8.39 25.11
CA ILE A 14 -22.28 -7.93 24.30
C ILE A 14 -22.30 -6.41 24.16
N GLU A 15 -23.47 -5.80 23.90
CA GLU A 15 -23.60 -4.34 23.77
C GLU A 15 -23.12 -3.59 25.01
N ASN A 16 -23.39 -4.14 26.18
CA ASN A 16 -23.04 -3.55 27.45
C ASN A 16 -21.62 -3.82 27.94
N GLN A 17 -20.83 -4.65 27.21
CA GLN A 17 -19.44 -4.89 27.62
C GLN A 17 -18.58 -3.67 27.34
N PRO A 18 -17.79 -3.19 28.33
CA PRO A 18 -16.83 -2.12 28.10
C PRO A 18 -15.71 -2.59 27.19
N VAL A 19 -15.43 -1.84 26.14
CA VAL A 19 -14.31 -2.06 25.21
C VAL A 19 -13.37 -0.86 25.36
N SER A 20 -12.57 -0.85 26.42
CA SER A 20 -11.81 0.34 26.85
C SER A 20 -10.69 0.80 25.90
N GLU A 21 -10.25 -0.04 24.96
CA GLU A 21 -9.16 0.26 24.00
C GLU A 21 -9.53 -0.08 22.55
N PHE A 22 -10.77 -0.47 22.28
CA PHE A 22 -11.22 -0.97 20.98
C PHE A 22 -12.46 -0.22 20.52
N GLU A 23 -12.64 -0.12 19.22
CA GLU A 23 -13.85 0.44 18.62
C GLU A 23 -14.85 -0.69 18.36
N LYS A 24 -16.08 -0.57 18.91
CA LYS A 24 -17.17 -1.52 18.69
C LYS A 24 -18.15 -0.96 17.68
N THR A 25 -18.36 -1.67 16.59
CA THR A 25 -19.29 -1.31 15.53
C THR A 25 -20.31 -2.43 15.28
N PHE A 26 -21.49 -2.07 14.74
CA PHE A 26 -22.44 -3.05 14.25
C PHE A 26 -22.08 -3.46 12.83
N ILE A 27 -22.03 -4.78 12.57
CA ILE A 27 -21.98 -5.33 11.22
C ILE A 27 -23.40 -5.70 10.83
N ASP A 28 -24.12 -4.80 10.21
CA ASP A 28 -25.51 -5.00 9.81
C ASP A 28 -26.45 -5.39 10.99
N ARG A 29 -27.61 -6.00 10.67
CA ARG A 29 -28.53 -6.57 11.67
C ARG A 29 -28.05 -7.92 12.23
N GLU A 30 -26.93 -8.45 11.76
CA GLU A 30 -26.51 -9.84 11.97
C GLU A 30 -25.31 -10.01 12.91
N GLY A 31 -24.63 -8.92 13.35
CA GLY A 31 -23.47 -9.10 14.21
C GLY A 31 -22.78 -7.85 14.73
N TYR A 32 -21.64 -8.07 15.38
CA TYR A 32 -20.78 -7.04 15.96
C TYR A 32 -19.36 -7.18 15.42
N ALA A 33 -18.69 -6.04 15.16
CA ALA A 33 -17.25 -5.99 14.98
C ALA A 33 -16.61 -5.23 16.14
N ILE A 34 -15.46 -5.71 16.56
CA ILE A 34 -14.58 -5.02 17.50
C ILE A 34 -13.25 -4.81 16.80
N ASP A 35 -12.90 -3.56 16.58
CA ASP A 35 -11.71 -3.16 15.85
C ASP A 35 -10.60 -2.67 16.78
N SER A 36 -9.37 -3.10 16.50
CA SER A 36 -8.13 -2.60 17.08
C SER A 36 -7.16 -2.23 15.96
N PRO A 37 -6.04 -1.51 16.24
CA PRO A 37 -4.99 -1.29 15.26
C PRO A 37 -4.40 -2.60 14.70
N TYR A 38 -4.42 -3.67 15.47
CA TYR A 38 -3.74 -4.96 15.18
C TYR A 38 -4.65 -6.02 14.59
N GLY A 39 -5.94 -5.95 14.86
CA GLY A 39 -6.89 -6.99 14.44
C GLY A 39 -8.32 -6.51 14.40
N ARG A 40 -9.18 -7.38 13.86
CA ARG A 40 -10.62 -7.24 13.86
C ARG A 40 -11.25 -8.52 14.36
N CYS A 41 -12.13 -8.39 15.33
CA CYS A 41 -12.98 -9.46 15.81
C CYS A 41 -14.38 -9.30 15.21
N GLU A 42 -14.97 -10.38 14.73
CA GLU A 42 -16.35 -10.42 14.25
C GLU A 42 -17.16 -11.46 15.03
N ILE A 43 -18.34 -11.07 15.43
CA ILE A 43 -19.32 -11.96 16.08
C ILE A 43 -20.56 -11.93 15.22
N ARG A 44 -20.93 -13.04 14.61
CA ARG A 44 -22.10 -13.17 13.75
C ARG A 44 -23.11 -14.15 14.31
N PHE A 45 -24.36 -13.87 14.10
CA PHE A 45 -25.48 -14.69 14.56
C PHE A 45 -26.23 -15.23 13.36
N TYR A 46 -26.48 -16.53 13.37
CA TYR A 46 -27.19 -17.25 12.32
C TYR A 46 -28.45 -17.88 12.86
N ASP A 47 -29.30 -18.40 11.98
CA ASP A 47 -30.48 -19.16 12.36
C ASP A 47 -30.13 -20.35 13.27
N ASP A 48 -31.10 -20.86 14.01
CA ASP A 48 -30.96 -21.96 14.97
C ASP A 48 -29.98 -21.70 16.13
N ASP A 49 -29.89 -20.43 16.56
CA ASP A 49 -29.04 -20.00 17.67
C ASP A 49 -27.54 -20.32 17.48
N ILE A 50 -27.07 -20.34 16.25
CA ILE A 50 -25.65 -20.50 15.93
C ILE A 50 -24.95 -19.15 16.02
N VAL A 51 -23.83 -19.11 16.73
CA VAL A 51 -22.94 -17.94 16.85
C VAL A 51 -21.58 -18.30 16.29
N GLU A 52 -21.06 -17.43 15.43
CA GLU A 52 -19.70 -17.49 14.89
C GLU A 52 -18.86 -16.36 15.47
N MET A 53 -17.67 -16.70 15.92
CA MET A 53 -16.69 -15.74 16.43
C MET A 53 -15.38 -15.90 15.67
N MET A 54 -14.86 -14.80 15.13
CA MET A 54 -13.64 -14.79 14.34
C MET A 54 -12.74 -13.63 14.73
N ILE A 55 -11.41 -13.86 14.72
CA ILE A 55 -10.41 -12.82 14.86
C ILE A 55 -9.51 -12.85 13.62
N TYR A 56 -9.40 -11.71 12.97
CA TYR A 56 -8.48 -11.48 11.87
C TYR A 56 -7.33 -10.59 12.33
N ASN A 57 -6.12 -10.94 11.97
CA ASN A 57 -5.00 -10.03 12.06
C ASN A 57 -5.07 -9.03 10.88
N LYS A 58 -5.00 -7.72 11.15
CA LYS A 58 -5.07 -6.68 10.11
C LYS A 58 -3.84 -6.64 9.21
N ALA A 59 -2.69 -7.13 9.67
CA ALA A 59 -1.46 -7.10 8.89
C ALA A 59 -1.44 -8.11 7.74
N ASP A 60 -1.95 -9.32 7.96
CA ASP A 60 -1.89 -10.42 6.99
C ASP A 60 -3.28 -11.01 6.65
N MET A 61 -4.36 -10.49 7.26
CA MET A 61 -5.73 -11.00 7.14
C MET A 61 -5.86 -12.47 7.52
N ALA A 62 -4.88 -13.02 8.24
CA ALA A 62 -4.95 -14.38 8.72
C ALA A 62 -5.97 -14.51 9.85
N VAL A 63 -6.79 -15.56 9.78
CA VAL A 63 -7.69 -15.92 10.88
C VAL A 63 -6.84 -16.46 12.03
N LYS A 64 -6.86 -15.78 13.16
CA LYS A 64 -6.11 -16.15 14.39
C LYS A 64 -6.96 -16.90 15.40
N TYR A 65 -8.26 -16.71 15.34
CA TYR A 65 -9.24 -17.41 16.15
C TYR A 65 -10.49 -17.66 15.32
N TYR A 66 -11.03 -18.84 15.39
CA TYR A 66 -12.28 -19.20 14.74
C TYR A 66 -13.05 -20.19 15.60
N LEU A 67 -14.27 -19.86 15.91
CA LEU A 67 -15.18 -20.71 16.65
C LEU A 67 -16.60 -20.51 16.11
N HIS A 68 -17.35 -21.58 15.95
CA HIS A 68 -18.80 -21.52 15.86
C HIS A 68 -19.43 -22.49 16.86
N PHE A 69 -20.52 -22.07 17.46
CA PHE A 69 -21.21 -22.87 18.47
C PHE A 69 -22.69 -22.59 18.50
N GLN A 70 -23.45 -23.53 19.04
CA GLN A 70 -24.86 -23.33 19.31
C GLN A 70 -25.05 -22.67 20.68
N LEU A 71 -25.81 -21.59 20.73
CA LEU A 71 -26.06 -20.80 21.92
C LEU A 71 -27.04 -21.55 22.84
N GLN A 72 -26.52 -22.26 23.84
CA GLN A 72 -27.32 -23.10 24.76
C GLN A 72 -27.53 -22.42 26.11
N THR A 73 -26.49 -21.82 26.69
CA THR A 73 -26.57 -21.11 27.97
C THR A 73 -25.78 -19.81 27.92
N MET A 74 -26.19 -18.81 28.71
CA MET A 74 -25.48 -17.54 28.80
C MET A 74 -24.07 -17.70 29.37
N GLU A 75 -23.90 -18.56 30.39
CA GLU A 75 -22.61 -18.80 31.03
C GLU A 75 -21.59 -19.32 30.04
N TYR A 76 -22.01 -20.26 29.17
CA TYR A 76 -21.13 -20.82 28.15
C TYR A 76 -20.77 -19.78 27.07
N ALA A 77 -21.74 -19.02 26.61
CA ALA A 77 -21.51 -17.96 25.61
C ALA A 77 -20.57 -16.87 26.12
N ILE A 78 -20.74 -16.46 27.38
CA ILE A 78 -19.87 -15.47 28.04
C ILE A 78 -18.44 -16.02 28.20
N ALA A 79 -18.29 -17.30 28.55
CA ALA A 79 -16.96 -17.90 28.65
C ALA A 79 -16.21 -17.90 27.31
N LEU A 80 -16.90 -18.26 26.21
CA LEU A 80 -16.33 -18.24 24.86
C LEU A 80 -16.04 -16.81 24.37
N TYR A 81 -16.89 -15.84 24.69
CA TYR A 81 -16.61 -14.44 24.39
C TYR A 81 -15.35 -13.93 25.12
N ASN A 82 -15.19 -14.27 26.39
CA ASN A 82 -14.02 -13.87 27.18
C ASN A 82 -12.73 -14.52 26.62
N GLU A 83 -12.78 -15.82 26.24
CA GLU A 83 -11.68 -16.50 25.59
C GLU A 83 -11.28 -15.82 24.27
N MET A 84 -12.28 -15.47 23.45
CA MET A 84 -12.05 -14.71 22.23
C MET A 84 -11.42 -13.34 22.51
N MET A 85 -11.90 -12.60 23.50
CA MET A 85 -11.38 -11.28 23.86
C MET A 85 -9.95 -11.36 24.45
N GLU A 86 -9.63 -12.41 25.17
CA GLU A 86 -8.24 -12.71 25.60
C GLU A 86 -7.34 -12.92 24.38
N ALA A 87 -7.73 -13.81 23.46
CA ALA A 87 -7.02 -14.03 22.21
C ALA A 87 -6.91 -12.76 21.34
N PHE A 88 -7.92 -11.87 21.38
CA PHE A 88 -7.90 -10.59 20.68
C PHE A 88 -6.95 -9.59 21.33
N SER A 89 -6.87 -9.56 22.65
CA SER A 89 -5.91 -8.74 23.40
C SER A 89 -4.46 -9.20 23.19
N ASP A 90 -4.26 -10.51 23.07
CA ASP A 90 -2.94 -11.08 22.78
C ASP A 90 -2.36 -10.65 21.43
N LEU A 91 -3.21 -10.25 20.47
CA LEU A 91 -2.73 -9.65 19.22
C LEU A 91 -2.00 -8.33 19.45
N LYS A 92 -2.31 -7.59 20.51
CA LYS A 92 -1.65 -6.33 20.86
C LYS A 92 -0.22 -6.55 21.36
N ASP A 93 0.00 -7.62 22.12
CA ASP A 93 1.29 -7.89 22.75
C ASP A 93 2.31 -8.58 21.82
N HIS A 94 1.87 -9.00 20.61
CA HIS A 94 2.69 -9.82 19.70
C HIS A 94 2.73 -9.30 18.25
N GLU A 95 2.91 -8.00 18.05
CA GLU A 95 3.36 -7.52 16.75
C GLU A 95 4.82 -7.93 16.53
N LYS A 96 5.01 -9.18 16.08
CA LYS A 96 6.32 -9.67 15.72
C LYS A 96 6.91 -8.81 14.62
N VAL A 97 8.06 -8.22 14.90
CA VAL A 97 8.85 -7.55 13.87
C VAL A 97 9.19 -8.55 12.78
N ARG A 98 8.69 -8.32 11.58
CA ARG A 98 8.92 -9.21 10.43
C ARG A 98 10.21 -8.82 9.72
N VAL A 99 11.12 -9.77 9.63
CA VAL A 99 12.47 -9.58 9.09
C VAL A 99 12.69 -10.46 7.87
N LEU A 100 12.99 -9.84 6.73
CA LEU A 100 13.32 -10.55 5.50
C LEU A 100 14.83 -10.66 5.31
N LEU A 101 15.34 -11.89 5.28
CA LEU A 101 16.72 -12.17 4.89
C LEU A 101 16.81 -12.29 3.36
N CYS A 102 17.76 -11.59 2.77
CA CYS A 102 17.91 -11.59 1.32
C CYS A 102 19.32 -11.98 0.91
N CYS A 103 19.45 -12.96 -0.01
CA CYS A 103 20.69 -13.34 -0.68
C CYS A 103 20.45 -13.59 -2.16
N THR A 104 21.44 -14.05 -2.89
CA THR A 104 21.36 -14.29 -4.34
C THR A 104 20.25 -15.30 -4.71
N SER A 105 20.16 -16.43 -3.98
CA SER A 105 19.23 -17.54 -4.30
C SER A 105 18.15 -17.80 -3.24
N GLY A 106 18.31 -17.26 -2.03
CA GLY A 106 17.40 -17.53 -0.91
C GLY A 106 17.72 -18.78 -0.08
N ALA A 107 18.47 -19.75 -0.61
CA ALA A 107 18.70 -21.03 0.04
C ALA A 107 19.54 -20.91 1.34
N THR A 108 20.68 -20.25 1.30
CA THR A 108 21.56 -20.09 2.48
C THR A 108 20.93 -19.24 3.57
N THR A 109 20.18 -18.20 3.17
CA THR A 109 19.43 -17.35 4.10
C THR A 109 18.22 -18.07 4.67
N GLY A 110 17.62 -19.05 3.97
CA GLY A 110 16.54 -19.89 4.49
C GLY A 110 16.93 -20.63 5.75
N TYR A 111 18.03 -21.36 5.72
CA TYR A 111 18.54 -22.05 6.91
C TYR A 111 18.85 -21.08 8.08
N PHE A 112 19.46 -19.93 7.76
CA PHE A 112 19.79 -18.94 8.80
C PHE A 112 18.52 -18.28 9.38
N ALA A 113 17.47 -18.09 8.58
CA ALA A 113 16.18 -17.58 9.05
C ALA A 113 15.50 -18.56 10.02
N GLU A 114 15.53 -19.88 9.74
CA GLU A 114 15.04 -20.91 10.64
C GLU A 114 15.77 -20.84 12.00
N LEU A 115 17.11 -20.78 11.98
CA LEU A 115 17.92 -20.69 13.21
C LEU A 115 17.64 -19.39 13.99
N LEU A 116 17.42 -18.26 13.29
CA LEU A 116 17.05 -17.00 13.92
C LEU A 116 15.65 -17.09 14.57
N ASN A 117 14.67 -17.73 13.92
CA ASN A 117 13.36 -17.97 14.51
C ASN A 117 13.43 -18.80 15.80
N GLU A 118 14.19 -19.91 15.77
CA GLU A 118 14.40 -20.76 16.96
C GLU A 118 15.08 -19.99 18.10
N THR A 119 16.14 -19.22 17.77
CA THR A 119 16.89 -18.45 18.76
C THR A 119 16.04 -17.30 19.32
N ALA A 120 15.28 -16.57 18.49
CA ALA A 120 14.37 -15.52 18.94
C ALA A 120 13.32 -16.06 19.91
N LYS A 121 12.71 -17.21 19.56
CA LYS A 121 11.74 -17.90 20.41
C LYS A 121 12.37 -18.30 21.76
N ALA A 122 13.59 -18.84 21.76
CA ALA A 122 14.30 -19.22 22.98
C ALA A 122 14.68 -18.02 23.87
N MET A 123 14.89 -16.85 23.27
CA MET A 123 15.18 -15.59 23.96
C MET A 123 13.91 -14.79 24.35
N GLY A 124 12.71 -15.27 24.01
CA GLY A 124 11.47 -14.53 24.25
C GLY A 124 11.37 -13.22 23.46
N LEU A 125 11.94 -13.18 22.25
CA LEU A 125 11.94 -12.01 21.38
C LEU A 125 10.85 -12.13 20.30
N ASP A 126 10.09 -11.07 20.07
CA ASP A 126 9.01 -11.01 19.11
C ASP A 126 9.49 -10.67 17.70
N TYR A 127 10.25 -11.58 17.11
CA TYR A 127 10.70 -11.53 15.73
C TYR A 127 10.15 -12.71 14.92
N SER A 128 9.88 -12.47 13.64
CA SER A 128 9.70 -13.54 12.67
C SER A 128 10.62 -13.31 11.47
N PHE A 129 11.33 -14.36 11.06
CA PHE A 129 12.34 -14.32 10.02
C PHE A 129 11.91 -15.18 8.84
N ASP A 130 11.95 -14.59 7.65
CA ASP A 130 11.76 -15.25 6.38
C ASP A 130 12.96 -14.99 5.47
N ALA A 131 13.11 -15.81 4.43
CA ALA A 131 14.18 -15.66 3.46
C ALA A 131 13.64 -15.51 2.03
N SER A 132 14.36 -14.74 1.22
CA SER A 132 14.05 -14.58 -0.20
C SER A 132 15.30 -14.42 -1.02
N SER A 133 15.20 -14.73 -2.33
CA SER A 133 16.22 -14.31 -3.28
C SER A 133 16.11 -12.81 -3.56
N TYR A 134 17.23 -12.21 -3.98
CA TYR A 134 17.29 -10.82 -4.38
C TYR A 134 16.25 -10.45 -5.45
N CYS A 135 15.96 -11.38 -6.36
CA CYS A 135 14.97 -11.17 -7.42
C CYS A 135 13.56 -10.85 -6.91
N PHE A 136 13.19 -11.38 -5.74
CA PHE A 136 11.86 -11.13 -5.15
C PHE A 136 11.87 -10.08 -4.02
N LEU A 137 13.04 -9.49 -3.75
CA LEU A 137 13.19 -8.55 -2.64
C LEU A 137 12.18 -7.39 -2.70
N TYR A 138 12.10 -6.71 -3.83
CA TYR A 138 11.29 -5.49 -3.97
C TYR A 138 9.78 -5.76 -3.93
N GLU A 139 9.40 -6.98 -4.23
CA GLU A 139 8.01 -7.41 -4.12
C GLU A 139 7.64 -7.74 -2.68
N LYS A 140 8.51 -8.47 -1.98
CA LYS A 140 8.27 -8.91 -0.61
C LYS A 140 8.53 -7.83 0.44
N ALA A 141 9.48 -6.94 0.20
CA ALA A 141 9.90 -5.90 1.14
C ALA A 141 8.74 -5.10 1.79
N PRO A 142 7.63 -4.77 1.10
CA PRO A 142 6.50 -4.10 1.74
C PRO A 142 5.88 -4.85 2.91
N LEU A 143 5.97 -6.18 2.93
CA LEU A 143 5.40 -7.05 3.96
C LEU A 143 6.28 -7.19 5.21
N TYR A 144 7.49 -6.63 5.21
CA TYR A 144 8.47 -6.77 6.28
C TYR A 144 8.90 -5.42 6.83
N ASP A 145 9.24 -5.39 8.10
CA ASP A 145 9.68 -4.19 8.81
C ASP A 145 11.17 -3.93 8.60
N VAL A 146 11.95 -5.01 8.53
CA VAL A 146 13.41 -4.98 8.39
C VAL A 146 13.86 -5.89 7.26
N ILE A 147 14.92 -5.48 6.58
CA ILE A 147 15.59 -6.29 5.55
C ILE A 147 17.04 -6.52 5.97
N LEU A 148 17.43 -7.79 6.04
CA LEU A 148 18.81 -8.21 6.28
C LEU A 148 19.43 -8.69 4.97
N THR A 149 20.44 -7.97 4.48
CA THR A 149 21.14 -8.37 3.24
C THR A 149 22.35 -9.25 3.57
N ALA A 150 22.44 -10.40 2.88
CA ALA A 150 23.59 -11.30 3.01
C ALA A 150 24.84 -10.72 2.36
N PRO A 151 26.04 -11.11 2.81
CA PRO A 151 27.31 -10.61 2.26
C PRO A 151 27.44 -10.79 0.74
N GLN A 152 26.80 -11.82 0.16
CA GLN A 152 26.84 -12.11 -1.27
C GLN A 152 26.20 -11.03 -2.15
N ILE A 153 25.31 -10.19 -1.58
CA ILE A 153 24.63 -9.11 -2.31
C ILE A 153 25.03 -7.71 -1.85
N ASN A 154 26.12 -7.59 -1.07
CA ASN A 154 26.59 -6.29 -0.56
C ASN A 154 26.90 -5.28 -1.67
N TYR A 155 27.25 -5.72 -2.87
CA TYR A 155 27.45 -4.85 -4.02
C TYR A 155 26.17 -4.12 -4.44
N ASN A 156 24.98 -4.67 -4.12
CA ASN A 156 23.68 -4.07 -4.37
C ASN A 156 23.15 -3.24 -3.19
N PHE A 157 23.85 -3.18 -2.06
CA PHE A 157 23.31 -2.58 -0.83
C PHE A 157 22.85 -1.14 -1.02
N LYS A 158 23.68 -0.28 -1.63
CA LYS A 158 23.29 1.12 -1.90
C LYS A 158 22.04 1.22 -2.76
N LYS A 159 21.94 0.35 -3.78
CA LYS A 159 20.76 0.28 -4.66
C LYS A 159 19.51 -0.13 -3.87
N ILE A 160 19.62 -1.13 -3.00
CA ILE A 160 18.51 -1.60 -2.16
C ILE A 160 18.02 -0.47 -1.24
N VAL A 161 18.94 0.24 -0.57
CA VAL A 161 18.60 1.37 0.30
C VAL A 161 17.90 2.48 -0.48
N ASN A 162 18.40 2.84 -1.65
CA ASN A 162 17.79 3.87 -2.48
C ASN A 162 16.38 3.48 -2.99
N CYS A 163 16.17 2.20 -3.26
CA CYS A 163 14.86 1.71 -3.73
C CYS A 163 13.83 1.50 -2.62
N LEU A 164 14.26 1.44 -1.35
CA LEU A 164 13.41 1.17 -0.20
C LEU A 164 13.70 2.16 0.95
N PRO A 165 13.58 3.48 0.72
CA PRO A 165 14.06 4.52 1.64
C PRO A 165 13.33 4.54 3.00
N ARG A 166 12.13 3.96 3.08
CA ARG A 166 11.31 3.91 4.30
C ARG A 166 11.49 2.62 5.12
N LYS A 167 12.44 1.75 4.74
CA LYS A 167 12.69 0.48 5.41
C LYS A 167 14.02 0.50 6.16
N LEU A 168 14.06 -0.17 7.30
CA LEU A 168 15.33 -0.45 7.97
C LEU A 168 16.04 -1.58 7.21
N ILE A 169 17.20 -1.26 6.61
CA ILE A 169 17.97 -2.21 5.82
C ILE A 169 19.36 -2.33 6.45
N LEU A 170 19.73 -3.56 6.83
CA LEU A 170 20.99 -3.84 7.50
C LEU A 170 21.79 -4.88 6.72
N GLN A 171 23.11 -4.69 6.68
CA GLN A 171 24.03 -5.69 6.16
C GLN A 171 24.36 -6.71 7.26
N MET A 172 24.21 -7.99 6.97
CA MET A 172 24.68 -9.03 7.87
C MET A 172 26.22 -9.05 7.88
N PRO A 173 26.86 -8.94 9.05
CA PRO A 173 28.32 -9.04 9.12
C PRO A 173 28.78 -10.41 8.61
N THR A 174 29.80 -10.43 7.74
CA THR A 174 30.28 -11.65 7.08
C THR A 174 30.63 -12.76 8.06
N ALA A 175 31.30 -12.43 9.16
CA ALA A 175 31.67 -13.42 10.19
C ALA A 175 30.45 -14.01 10.90
N VAL A 176 29.42 -13.19 11.19
CA VAL A 176 28.15 -13.63 11.83
C VAL A 176 27.39 -14.56 10.90
N PHE A 177 27.26 -14.18 9.64
CA PHE A 177 26.58 -14.98 8.64
C PHE A 177 27.31 -16.29 8.32
N ALA A 178 28.63 -16.26 8.13
CA ALA A 178 29.43 -17.46 7.83
C ALA A 178 29.45 -18.49 8.96
N GLN A 179 29.31 -18.04 10.22
CA GLN A 179 29.25 -18.91 11.39
C GLN A 179 27.81 -19.26 11.80
N ASN A 180 26.80 -18.80 11.09
CA ASN A 180 25.39 -18.91 11.47
C ASN A 180 25.11 -18.48 12.92
N ASN A 181 25.77 -17.41 13.37
CA ASN A 181 25.67 -16.93 14.75
C ASN A 181 24.38 -16.13 14.95
N ALA A 182 23.27 -16.83 15.16
CA ALA A 182 21.96 -16.24 15.34
C ALA A 182 21.87 -15.31 16.57
N PHE A 183 22.48 -15.71 17.69
CA PHE A 183 22.50 -14.90 18.91
C PHE A 183 23.16 -13.52 18.66
N LYS A 184 24.31 -13.49 17.99
CA LYS A 184 25.01 -12.25 17.68
C LYS A 184 24.20 -11.39 16.68
N MET A 185 23.54 -12.02 15.71
CA MET A 185 22.71 -11.31 14.75
C MET A 185 21.49 -10.66 15.42
N LEU A 186 20.81 -11.37 16.32
CA LEU A 186 19.70 -10.83 17.11
C LEU A 186 20.14 -9.67 18.01
N SER A 187 21.33 -9.74 18.61
CA SER A 187 21.87 -8.64 19.41
C SER A 187 22.07 -7.38 18.57
N ILE A 188 22.63 -7.51 17.36
CA ILE A 188 22.83 -6.40 16.41
C ILE A 188 21.47 -5.84 15.97
N LEU A 189 20.53 -6.72 15.63
CA LEU A 189 19.20 -6.32 15.18
C LEU A 189 18.46 -5.52 16.27
N ASN A 190 18.48 -5.99 17.51
CA ASN A 190 17.83 -5.30 18.63
C ASN A 190 18.41 -3.89 18.86
N GLU A 191 19.73 -3.73 18.80
CA GLU A 191 20.39 -2.42 18.91
C GLU A 191 19.96 -1.48 17.80
N GLN A 192 20.00 -1.93 16.55
CA GLN A 192 19.63 -1.12 15.39
C GLN A 192 18.12 -0.79 15.36
N MET A 193 17.27 -1.72 15.81
CA MET A 193 15.83 -1.47 15.93
C MET A 193 15.51 -0.41 16.98
N LYS A 194 16.23 -0.40 18.09
CA LYS A 194 16.06 0.63 19.10
C LYS A 194 16.40 2.02 18.53
N ASP A 195 17.57 2.15 17.92
CA ASP A 195 18.00 3.41 17.29
C ASP A 195 17.01 3.87 16.18
N TYR A 196 16.49 2.94 15.40
CA TYR A 196 15.52 3.23 14.34
C TYR A 196 14.19 3.72 14.90
N ARG A 197 13.66 3.06 15.95
CA ARG A 197 12.42 3.47 16.62
C ARG A 197 12.56 4.85 17.26
N GLU A 198 13.67 5.11 17.94
CA GLU A 198 13.94 6.41 18.56
C GLU A 198 13.98 7.54 17.51
N LYS A 199 14.64 7.33 16.37
CA LYS A 199 14.67 8.29 15.27
C LYS A 199 13.27 8.53 14.67
N LYS A 200 12.52 7.46 14.45
CA LYS A 200 11.16 7.54 13.89
C LYS A 200 10.23 8.30 14.83
N MET A 201 10.26 8.01 16.12
CA MET A 201 9.49 8.73 17.15
C MET A 201 9.87 10.21 17.21
N GLU A 202 11.17 10.54 17.09
CA GLU A 202 11.62 11.92 17.07
C GLU A 202 11.17 12.66 15.78
N GLU A 203 11.17 12.00 14.62
CA GLU A 203 10.63 12.56 13.37
C GLU A 203 9.11 12.77 13.46
N GLU A 204 8.37 11.82 14.02
CA GLU A 204 6.92 11.95 14.27
C GLU A 204 6.62 13.08 15.26
N ARG A 205 7.42 13.20 16.33
CA ARG A 205 7.30 14.29 17.30
C ARG A 205 7.55 15.66 16.64
N ARG A 206 8.59 15.79 15.82
CA ARG A 206 8.89 17.04 15.10
C ARG A 206 7.77 17.38 14.10
N ARG A 207 7.17 16.40 13.45
CA ARG A 207 5.98 16.62 12.61
C ARG A 207 4.81 17.14 13.44
N SER A 208 4.48 16.48 14.55
CA SER A 208 3.39 16.89 15.44
C SER A 208 3.63 18.26 16.12
N GLU A 209 4.88 18.64 16.39
CA GLU A 209 5.23 19.97 16.93
C GLU A 209 5.17 21.07 15.86
N SER A 210 5.46 20.75 14.58
CA SER A 210 5.26 21.69 13.46
C SER A 210 3.78 21.89 13.11
N ASP A 211 2.94 20.90 13.41
CA ASP A 211 1.53 20.85 13.06
C ASP A 211 0.60 21.35 14.19
N CYS A 212 1.07 22.25 15.06
CA CYS A 212 0.22 22.93 16.04
C CYS A 212 -0.74 23.93 15.36
N PHE A 213 -1.31 23.55 14.21
CA PHE A 213 -2.41 24.22 13.54
C PHE A 213 -3.71 23.59 14.00
N SER A 214 -4.63 24.39 14.52
CA SER A 214 -5.99 23.92 14.78
C SER A 214 -6.69 23.70 13.42
N SER A 215 -6.73 22.46 12.95
CA SER A 215 -7.53 22.08 11.79
C SER A 215 -9.00 22.32 12.12
N SER A 216 -9.71 22.96 11.20
CA SER A 216 -11.16 23.14 11.33
C SER A 216 -11.94 21.87 10.96
N LEU A 217 -11.25 20.88 10.35
CA LEU A 217 -11.80 19.66 9.78
C LEU A 217 -12.92 19.95 8.76
N GLN A 218 -12.83 21.08 8.05
CA GLN A 218 -13.82 21.51 7.06
C GLN A 218 -13.25 21.44 5.65
N ASN A 219 -14.13 21.06 4.70
CA ASN A 219 -13.77 20.96 3.28
C ASN A 219 -12.60 20.03 2.99
N LEU A 220 -12.55 18.91 3.71
CA LEU A 220 -11.48 17.94 3.57
C LEU A 220 -11.51 17.26 2.19
N VAL A 221 -10.33 16.98 1.67
CA VAL A 221 -10.13 16.14 0.48
C VAL A 221 -9.47 14.84 0.89
N ILE A 222 -10.06 13.72 0.53
CA ILE A 222 -9.47 12.39 0.74
C ILE A 222 -8.86 11.92 -0.58
N SER A 223 -7.55 11.74 -0.59
CA SER A 223 -6.80 11.17 -1.71
C SER A 223 -6.43 9.73 -1.39
N VAL A 224 -6.83 8.79 -2.22
CA VAL A 224 -6.48 7.37 -2.10
C VAL A 224 -5.86 6.89 -3.40
N GLY A 225 -4.77 6.14 -3.32
CA GLY A 225 -4.14 5.59 -4.50
C GLY A 225 -3.63 4.17 -4.27
N SER A 226 -3.83 3.30 -5.27
CA SER A 226 -3.39 1.92 -5.23
C SER A 226 -2.28 1.65 -6.26
N ILE A 227 -1.29 0.88 -5.83
CA ILE A 227 -0.19 0.39 -6.68
C ILE A 227 -0.29 -1.12 -6.75
N CYS A 228 -0.36 -1.66 -7.96
CA CYS A 228 -0.35 -3.10 -8.19
C CYS A 228 1.08 -3.62 -8.24
N GLY A 229 1.38 -4.65 -7.46
CA GLY A 229 2.54 -5.51 -7.62
C GLY A 229 2.10 -6.89 -8.09
N THR A 230 3.04 -7.80 -8.32
CA THR A 230 2.76 -9.16 -8.82
C THR A 230 1.92 -9.97 -7.82
N GLU A 231 2.21 -9.88 -6.52
CA GLU A 231 1.51 -10.63 -5.47
C GLU A 231 0.60 -9.75 -4.59
N ASN A 232 0.81 -8.43 -4.56
CA ASN A 232 0.16 -7.55 -3.61
C ASN A 232 -0.35 -6.25 -4.24
N PHE A 233 -1.44 -5.74 -3.67
CA PHE A 233 -1.83 -4.34 -3.80
C PHE A 233 -1.35 -3.54 -2.60
N ARG A 234 -0.78 -2.38 -2.86
CA ARG A 234 -0.45 -1.36 -1.86
C ARG A 234 -1.36 -0.18 -2.09
N THR A 235 -2.14 0.15 -1.07
CA THR A 235 -3.08 1.27 -1.12
C THR A 235 -2.67 2.28 -0.05
N TYR A 236 -2.57 3.54 -0.45
CA TYR A 236 -2.18 4.66 0.38
C TYR A 236 -3.30 5.68 0.39
N GLY A 237 -3.50 6.34 1.52
CA GLY A 237 -4.52 7.36 1.68
C GLY A 237 -4.01 8.55 2.49
N ARG A 238 -4.41 9.74 2.08
CA ARG A 238 -4.17 11.00 2.80
C ARG A 238 -5.42 11.84 2.86
N VAL A 239 -5.56 12.53 3.96
CA VAL A 239 -6.59 13.55 4.14
C VAL A 239 -5.93 14.91 4.17
N TYR A 240 -6.45 15.83 3.37
CA TYR A 240 -5.97 17.19 3.28
C TYR A 240 -7.07 18.19 3.67
N GLU A 241 -6.69 19.23 4.43
CA GLU A 241 -7.46 20.44 4.58
C GLU A 241 -6.72 21.55 3.80
N VAL A 242 -7.31 21.99 2.68
CA VAL A 242 -6.64 22.87 1.70
C VAL A 242 -5.36 22.20 1.16
N ASP A 243 -4.18 22.65 1.56
CA ASP A 243 -2.88 22.11 1.16
C ASP A 243 -2.17 21.35 2.30
N GLN A 244 -2.74 21.39 3.50
CA GLN A 244 -2.17 20.74 4.67
C GLN A 244 -2.62 19.28 4.78
N GLN A 245 -1.66 18.36 4.95
CA GLN A 245 -1.93 16.98 5.26
C GLN A 245 -2.39 16.86 6.73
N ILE A 246 -3.54 16.24 6.96
CA ILE A 246 -4.12 16.02 8.30
C ILE A 246 -3.91 14.59 8.76
N LEU A 247 -4.11 13.61 7.87
CA LEU A 247 -3.99 12.18 8.14
C LEU A 247 -3.28 11.47 7.00
N GLU A 248 -2.61 10.36 7.35
CA GLU A 248 -2.06 9.41 6.39
C GLU A 248 -2.28 7.99 6.91
N ASP A 249 -2.70 7.08 6.03
CA ASP A 249 -2.88 5.66 6.33
C ASP A 249 -2.51 4.81 5.10
N SER A 250 -2.19 3.54 5.29
CA SER A 250 -1.85 2.66 4.17
C SER A 250 -2.16 1.20 4.48
N GLN A 251 -2.40 0.42 3.42
CA GLN A 251 -2.67 -1.00 3.52
C GLN A 251 -1.90 -1.78 2.45
N VAL A 252 -1.49 -3.00 2.79
CA VAL A 252 -0.93 -3.97 1.84
C VAL A 252 -1.79 -5.23 1.88
N LYS A 253 -2.34 -5.64 0.74
CA LYS A 253 -3.20 -6.82 0.65
C LYS A 253 -2.77 -7.73 -0.50
N PRO A 254 -2.86 -9.06 -0.33
CA PRO A 254 -2.58 -10.00 -1.40
C PRO A 254 -3.47 -9.75 -2.63
N ARG A 255 -2.88 -9.79 -3.83
CA ARG A 255 -3.56 -9.51 -5.12
C ARG A 255 -4.78 -10.41 -5.35
N LYS A 256 -4.78 -11.64 -4.86
CA LYS A 256 -5.90 -12.59 -4.96
C LYS A 256 -7.21 -12.11 -4.34
N PHE A 257 -7.15 -11.16 -3.42
CA PHE A 257 -8.35 -10.57 -2.79
C PHE A 257 -8.85 -9.30 -3.49
N GLY A 258 -8.23 -8.92 -4.60
CA GLY A 258 -8.56 -7.70 -5.34
C GLY A 258 -8.05 -6.43 -4.68
N VAL A 259 -8.37 -5.28 -5.27
CA VAL A 259 -8.03 -3.97 -4.70
C VAL A 259 -9.06 -3.63 -3.63
N ASN A 260 -8.61 -3.50 -2.39
CA ASN A 260 -9.49 -3.13 -1.29
C ASN A 260 -9.16 -1.71 -0.78
N PHE A 261 -9.61 -0.72 -1.52
CA PHE A 261 -9.53 0.69 -1.14
C PHE A 261 -10.69 1.11 -0.20
N ILE A 262 -11.75 0.33 -0.13
CA ILE A 262 -12.93 0.63 0.72
C ILE A 262 -12.55 0.58 2.20
N ASP A 263 -11.83 -0.46 2.64
CA ASP A 263 -11.41 -0.56 4.03
C ASP A 263 -10.52 0.61 4.45
N LEU A 264 -9.65 1.09 3.54
CA LEU A 264 -8.82 2.25 3.82
C LEU A 264 -9.65 3.54 3.89
N LEU A 265 -10.62 3.70 3.00
CA LEU A 265 -11.55 4.83 3.06
C LEU A 265 -12.35 4.82 4.37
N ASP A 266 -12.90 3.67 4.76
CA ASP A 266 -13.64 3.52 6.02
C ASP A 266 -12.75 3.87 7.22
N SER A 267 -11.47 3.42 7.22
CA SER A 267 -10.47 3.78 8.23
C SER A 267 -10.25 5.30 8.29
N LEU A 268 -10.03 5.96 7.14
CA LEU A 268 -9.79 7.41 7.09
C LEU A 268 -11.01 8.20 7.57
N PHE A 269 -12.24 7.79 7.21
CA PHE A 269 -13.45 8.44 7.72
C PHE A 269 -13.59 8.26 9.24
N SER A 270 -13.26 7.08 9.77
CA SER A 270 -13.26 6.82 11.21
C SER A 270 -12.23 7.68 11.94
N GLN A 271 -11.03 7.81 11.37
CA GLN A 271 -9.97 8.65 11.94
C GLN A 271 -10.33 10.14 11.91
N ILE A 272 -10.96 10.64 10.83
CA ILE A 272 -11.50 12.02 10.78
C ILE A 272 -12.52 12.22 11.92
N GLN A 273 -13.41 11.27 12.12
CA GLN A 273 -14.41 11.35 13.19
C GLN A 273 -13.77 11.30 14.59
N ALA A 274 -12.68 10.53 14.76
CA ALA A 274 -11.96 10.45 16.03
C ALA A 274 -11.19 11.74 16.36
N LEU A 275 -10.69 12.47 15.35
CA LEU A 275 -10.05 13.78 15.53
C LEU A 275 -11.05 14.85 15.97
N TRP A 276 -12.33 14.69 15.64
CA TRP A 276 -13.37 15.64 16.04
C TRP A 276 -13.70 15.48 17.52
N ASN A 277 -13.50 16.55 18.30
CA ASN A 277 -13.74 16.56 19.73
C ASN A 277 -15.20 16.86 20.13
N GLY A 278 -16.10 17.06 19.16
CA GLY A 278 -17.52 17.36 19.38
C GLY A 278 -17.84 18.81 19.81
N GLN A 279 -16.85 19.66 19.90
CA GLN A 279 -17.05 21.08 20.32
C GLN A 279 -17.21 22.03 19.13
N ASP A 280 -16.56 21.70 18.00
CA ASP A 280 -16.61 22.47 16.75
C ASP A 280 -17.66 21.89 15.77
N ALA A 281 -17.78 22.54 14.61
CA ALA A 281 -18.62 22.04 13.54
C ALA A 281 -18.23 20.62 13.13
N LYS A 282 -19.23 19.77 12.83
CA LYS A 282 -18.98 18.39 12.39
C LYS A 282 -18.07 18.39 11.17
N PRO A 283 -17.08 17.48 11.10
CA PRO A 283 -16.17 17.36 9.94
C PRO A 283 -16.93 17.24 8.62
N THR A 284 -16.42 17.90 7.59
CA THR A 284 -16.99 17.83 6.24
C THR A 284 -15.92 17.40 5.24
N VAL A 285 -16.23 16.36 4.44
CA VAL A 285 -15.41 15.91 3.31
C VAL A 285 -16.07 16.42 2.04
N SER A 286 -15.32 17.18 1.24
CA SER A 286 -15.82 17.80 0.01
C SER A 286 -15.60 16.92 -1.23
N MET A 287 -14.57 16.08 -1.23
CA MET A 287 -14.23 15.25 -2.39
C MET A 287 -13.42 14.03 -1.99
N ILE A 288 -13.70 12.90 -2.63
CA ILE A 288 -12.84 11.71 -2.65
C ILE A 288 -12.15 11.65 -4.01
N SER A 289 -10.83 11.57 -4.04
CA SER A 289 -10.03 11.34 -5.25
C SER A 289 -9.37 9.97 -5.17
N LEU A 290 -9.77 9.06 -6.04
CA LEU A 290 -9.29 7.68 -6.05
C LEU A 290 -8.46 7.41 -7.30
N ALA A 291 -7.24 6.92 -7.14
CA ALA A 291 -6.35 6.50 -8.21
C ALA A 291 -6.11 4.99 -8.17
N LEU A 292 -6.42 4.31 -9.26
CA LEU A 292 -6.27 2.86 -9.39
C LEU A 292 -5.42 2.50 -10.61
N PRO A 293 -4.69 1.37 -10.55
CA PRO A 293 -4.10 0.79 -11.76
C PRO A 293 -5.20 0.25 -12.68
N GLY A 294 -5.00 0.33 -13.99
CA GLY A 294 -5.94 -0.18 -14.99
C GLY A 294 -6.69 0.91 -15.74
N GLU A 295 -7.69 0.50 -16.52
CA GLU A 295 -8.42 1.35 -17.44
C GLU A 295 -9.79 1.77 -16.88
N PHE A 296 -10.15 3.03 -17.13
CA PHE A 296 -11.50 3.56 -16.89
C PHE A 296 -12.19 3.82 -18.22
N LYS A 297 -13.27 3.10 -18.51
CA LYS A 297 -14.03 3.25 -19.76
C LYS A 297 -15.54 3.13 -19.52
N ASN A 298 -16.30 4.13 -19.96
CA ASN A 298 -17.77 4.13 -19.86
C ASN A 298 -18.30 3.83 -18.45
N GLY A 299 -17.67 4.37 -17.42
CA GLY A 299 -18.03 4.12 -16.02
C GLY A 299 -17.57 2.77 -15.46
N MET A 300 -16.92 1.94 -16.26
CA MET A 300 -16.33 0.69 -15.83
C MET A 300 -14.85 0.87 -15.56
N TRP A 301 -14.40 0.36 -14.44
CA TRP A 301 -12.98 0.16 -14.13
C TRP A 301 -12.59 -1.30 -14.39
N THR A 302 -11.47 -1.51 -15.06
CA THR A 302 -10.92 -2.83 -15.38
C THR A 302 -9.45 -2.88 -15.02
N LEU A 303 -9.06 -3.84 -14.19
CA LEU A 303 -7.66 -4.10 -13.90
C LEU A 303 -7.07 -4.94 -15.04
N PHE A 304 -5.97 -4.47 -15.62
CA PHE A 304 -5.29 -5.15 -16.72
C PHE A 304 -4.84 -6.58 -16.33
N GLN A 305 -4.98 -7.53 -17.26
CA GLN A 305 -4.68 -8.96 -17.07
C GLN A 305 -5.42 -9.64 -15.89
N SER A 306 -6.58 -9.10 -15.49
CA SER A 306 -7.42 -9.74 -14.49
C SER A 306 -8.88 -9.78 -14.96
N GLU A 307 -9.66 -10.68 -14.34
CA GLU A 307 -11.11 -10.70 -14.54
C GLU A 307 -11.83 -9.64 -13.68
N TYR A 308 -11.08 -8.91 -12.87
CA TYR A 308 -11.64 -7.93 -11.95
C TYR A 308 -12.13 -6.71 -12.71
N LYS A 309 -13.43 -6.47 -12.64
CA LYS A 309 -14.15 -5.34 -13.25
C LYS A 309 -15.13 -4.76 -12.24
N GLN A 310 -15.23 -3.46 -12.19
CA GLN A 310 -16.20 -2.75 -11.34
C GLN A 310 -16.94 -1.72 -12.16
N GLU A 311 -18.24 -1.92 -12.33
CA GLU A 311 -19.12 -0.95 -12.98
C GLU A 311 -19.52 0.17 -11.99
N ASN A 312 -19.69 1.37 -12.54
CA ASN A 312 -20.20 2.53 -11.80
C ASN A 312 -19.48 2.78 -10.46
N LEU A 313 -18.14 2.56 -10.42
CA LEU A 313 -17.34 2.73 -9.21
C LEU A 313 -17.50 4.13 -8.59
N GLN A 314 -17.54 5.18 -9.40
CA GLN A 314 -17.74 6.54 -8.91
C GLN A 314 -19.08 6.65 -8.17
N LYS A 315 -20.16 6.16 -8.76
CA LYS A 315 -21.51 6.18 -8.16
C LYS A 315 -21.56 5.36 -6.88
N LEU A 316 -20.88 4.21 -6.83
CA LEU A 316 -20.78 3.38 -5.64
C LEU A 316 -20.14 4.15 -4.47
N LEU A 317 -19.05 4.88 -4.73
CA LEU A 317 -18.39 5.71 -3.71
C LEU A 317 -19.29 6.86 -3.26
N GLU A 318 -19.91 7.58 -4.21
CA GLU A 318 -20.79 8.71 -3.91
C GLU A 318 -22.02 8.27 -3.11
N GLU A 319 -22.60 7.10 -3.42
CA GLU A 319 -23.74 6.53 -2.67
C GLU A 319 -23.33 6.05 -1.27
N ARG A 320 -22.12 5.45 -1.12
CA ARG A 320 -21.65 4.95 0.17
C ARG A 320 -21.28 6.07 1.14
N TYR A 321 -20.52 7.05 0.66
CA TYR A 321 -19.94 8.09 1.53
C TYR A 321 -20.71 9.41 1.49
N HIS A 322 -21.68 9.56 0.59
CA HIS A 322 -22.42 10.81 0.35
C HIS A 322 -21.50 12.02 0.04
N VAL A 323 -20.38 11.75 -0.64
CA VAL A 323 -19.35 12.71 -1.02
C VAL A 323 -19.08 12.54 -2.51
N PRO A 324 -18.93 13.63 -3.29
CA PRO A 324 -18.52 13.55 -4.69
C PRO A 324 -17.18 12.82 -4.82
N ALA A 325 -17.04 12.02 -5.87
CA ALA A 325 -15.82 11.26 -6.13
C ALA A 325 -15.27 11.52 -7.54
N VAL A 326 -13.94 11.53 -7.67
CA VAL A 326 -13.22 11.55 -8.94
C VAL A 326 -12.30 10.35 -9.05
N LEU A 327 -12.34 9.67 -10.19
CA LEU A 327 -11.56 8.48 -10.47
C LEU A 327 -10.41 8.79 -11.43
N ASN A 328 -9.24 8.26 -11.15
CA ASN A 328 -8.03 8.52 -11.91
C ASN A 328 -7.25 7.22 -12.17
N ASN A 329 -6.47 7.19 -13.26
CA ASN A 329 -5.42 6.20 -13.42
C ASN A 329 -4.21 6.61 -12.56
N ASN A 330 -3.61 5.65 -11.84
CA ASN A 330 -2.52 5.93 -10.88
C ASN A 330 -1.25 6.47 -11.54
N ALA A 331 -0.86 6.01 -12.74
CA ALA A 331 0.29 6.55 -13.46
C ALA A 331 0.05 8.00 -13.92
N ASN A 332 -1.17 8.32 -14.35
CA ASN A 332 -1.54 9.66 -14.79
C ASN A 332 -1.45 10.69 -13.65
N VAL A 333 -1.99 10.36 -12.48
CA VAL A 333 -1.91 11.29 -11.35
C VAL A 333 -0.50 11.34 -10.76
N SER A 334 0.28 10.27 -10.85
CA SER A 334 1.70 10.31 -10.47
C SER A 334 2.51 11.23 -11.39
N ALA A 335 2.24 11.20 -12.68
CA ALA A 335 2.83 12.15 -13.64
C ALA A 335 2.44 13.59 -13.30
N LEU A 336 1.17 13.83 -12.94
CA LEU A 336 0.71 15.15 -12.54
C LEU A 336 1.39 15.63 -11.25
N GLY A 337 1.45 14.79 -10.21
CA GLY A 337 2.13 15.12 -8.96
C GLY A 337 3.60 15.44 -9.18
N PHE A 338 4.30 14.64 -10.00
CA PHE A 338 5.69 14.92 -10.37
C PHE A 338 5.83 16.26 -11.11
N ALA A 339 4.95 16.55 -12.07
CA ALA A 339 4.97 17.81 -12.82
C ALA A 339 4.69 19.04 -11.91
N LEU A 340 3.84 18.90 -10.90
CA LEU A 340 3.55 19.96 -9.93
C LEU A 340 4.76 20.30 -9.05
N GLU A 341 5.54 19.30 -8.65
CA GLU A 341 6.77 19.48 -7.87
C GLU A 341 7.95 19.98 -8.72
N ASN A 342 7.89 19.77 -10.04
CA ASN A 342 8.94 20.11 -10.99
C ASN A 342 8.40 21.00 -12.12
N PRO A 343 7.95 22.23 -11.81
CA PRO A 343 7.23 23.10 -12.75
C PRO A 343 8.09 23.61 -13.92
N GLU A 344 9.41 23.40 -13.87
CA GLU A 344 10.32 23.73 -14.98
C GLU A 344 10.14 22.82 -16.20
N TYR A 345 9.55 21.61 -16.06
CA TYR A 345 9.26 20.72 -17.17
C TYR A 345 7.85 20.92 -17.71
N GLN A 346 7.76 21.20 -19.01
CA GLN A 346 6.47 21.37 -19.70
C GLN A 346 5.87 20.04 -20.11
N SER A 347 6.71 19.07 -20.49
CA SER A 347 6.33 17.73 -20.92
C SER A 347 6.99 16.65 -20.07
N VAL A 348 6.18 15.84 -19.41
CA VAL A 348 6.59 14.83 -18.46
C VAL A 348 6.02 13.47 -18.85
N ILE A 349 6.85 12.45 -18.85
CA ILE A 349 6.41 11.04 -18.83
C ILE A 349 6.76 10.46 -17.47
N PHE A 350 5.80 9.83 -16.83
CA PHE A 350 6.00 9.04 -15.60
C PHE A 350 5.77 7.57 -15.92
N LEU A 351 6.83 6.76 -15.90
CA LEU A 351 6.75 5.32 -16.08
C LEU A 351 6.75 4.61 -14.73
N SER A 352 5.73 3.80 -14.46
CA SER A 352 5.72 2.84 -13.35
C SER A 352 5.76 1.42 -13.89
N HIS A 353 6.91 0.75 -13.74
CA HIS A 353 7.11 -0.64 -14.15
C HIS A 353 7.40 -1.51 -12.93
N PRO A 354 6.39 -2.20 -12.35
CA PRO A 354 6.58 -3.06 -11.20
C PRO A 354 7.46 -4.28 -11.54
N TYR A 355 8.17 -4.79 -10.54
CA TYR A 355 8.95 -6.02 -10.70
C TYR A 355 8.05 -7.20 -11.08
N GLY A 356 8.52 -8.04 -11.99
CA GLY A 356 7.82 -9.25 -12.44
C GLY A 356 6.69 -9.01 -13.44
N GLU A 357 6.26 -7.76 -13.64
CA GLU A 357 5.27 -7.42 -14.67
C GLU A 357 5.93 -7.32 -16.06
N ILE A 358 5.16 -7.71 -17.07
CA ILE A 358 5.63 -7.74 -18.46
C ILE A 358 5.48 -6.40 -19.19
N SER A 359 4.81 -5.44 -18.55
CA SER A 359 4.68 -4.06 -19.01
C SER A 359 4.37 -3.14 -17.83
N GLY A 360 4.76 -1.89 -17.97
CA GLY A 360 4.44 -0.79 -17.03
C GLY A 360 3.27 0.07 -17.51
N GLY A 361 2.83 0.99 -16.64
CA GLY A 361 1.90 2.06 -16.98
C GLY A 361 2.66 3.38 -17.17
N GLN A 362 2.24 4.18 -18.14
CA GLN A 362 2.80 5.51 -18.36
C GLN A 362 1.72 6.57 -18.16
N GLY A 363 2.02 7.57 -17.33
CA GLY A 363 1.29 8.83 -17.27
C GLY A 363 2.01 9.90 -18.08
N ILE A 364 1.25 10.73 -18.80
CA ILE A 364 1.79 11.79 -19.65
C ILE A 364 1.16 13.11 -19.23
N VAL A 365 1.99 14.10 -18.97
CA VAL A 365 1.56 15.47 -18.64
C VAL A 365 2.21 16.45 -19.61
N ILE A 366 1.42 17.36 -20.16
CA ILE A 366 1.84 18.45 -21.01
C ILE A 366 1.21 19.74 -20.48
N ASP A 367 2.01 20.77 -20.22
CA ASP A 367 1.56 22.05 -19.67
C ASP A 367 0.67 21.87 -18.43
N GLN A 368 1.14 21.08 -17.48
CA GLN A 368 0.43 20.74 -16.23
C GLN A 368 -0.94 20.07 -16.42
N LYS A 369 -1.21 19.48 -17.59
CA LYS A 369 -2.45 18.75 -17.90
C LYS A 369 -2.15 17.32 -18.26
N ILE A 370 -2.90 16.40 -17.67
CA ILE A 370 -2.82 14.99 -18.01
C ILE A 370 -3.30 14.80 -19.46
N LEU A 371 -2.48 14.13 -20.28
CA LEU A 371 -2.87 13.67 -21.60
C LEU A 371 -3.58 12.33 -21.47
N GLN A 372 -4.90 12.33 -21.56
CA GLN A 372 -5.71 11.09 -21.47
C GLN A 372 -6.07 10.51 -22.85
N GLY A 373 -6.14 11.35 -23.86
CA GLY A 373 -6.73 10.98 -25.15
C GLY A 373 -8.26 10.79 -25.06
N SER A 374 -8.89 10.56 -26.21
CA SER A 374 -10.38 10.49 -26.29
C SER A 374 -10.99 9.29 -25.57
N ASN A 375 -10.23 8.24 -25.31
CA ASN A 375 -10.69 7.00 -24.68
C ASN A 375 -9.83 6.61 -23.46
N GLY A 376 -9.06 7.52 -22.89
CA GLY A 376 -8.18 7.24 -21.75
C GLY A 376 -6.98 6.34 -22.06
N ARG A 377 -6.57 6.23 -23.34
CA ARG A 377 -5.51 5.28 -23.76
C ARG A 377 -4.13 5.90 -23.95
N ALA A 378 -3.97 7.18 -23.77
CA ALA A 378 -2.65 7.79 -23.83
C ALA A 378 -1.77 7.21 -22.73
N GLY A 379 -0.58 6.70 -23.07
CA GLY A 379 0.31 6.03 -22.12
C GLY A 379 0.07 4.53 -21.90
N GLU A 380 -0.99 3.94 -22.47
CA GLU A 380 -1.29 2.51 -22.33
C GLU A 380 -0.40 1.65 -23.26
N MET A 381 0.87 1.55 -22.93
CA MET A 381 1.89 0.87 -23.74
C MET A 381 1.66 -0.63 -23.91
N HIS A 382 0.91 -1.26 -23.04
CA HIS A 382 0.63 -2.69 -23.12
C HIS A 382 -0.02 -3.10 -24.45
N TYR A 383 -0.75 -2.21 -25.12
CA TYR A 383 -1.28 -2.46 -26.47
C TYR A 383 -0.19 -2.50 -27.55
N PHE A 384 0.91 -1.81 -27.32
CA PHE A 384 1.97 -1.66 -28.30
C PHE A 384 3.09 -2.69 -28.13
N VAL A 385 3.47 -3.02 -26.90
CA VAL A 385 4.61 -3.89 -26.59
C VAL A 385 4.49 -5.32 -27.14
N HIS A 386 3.28 -5.78 -27.44
CA HIS A 386 3.06 -7.08 -28.09
C HIS A 386 3.64 -7.16 -29.52
N GLN A 387 3.85 -6.03 -30.18
CA GLN A 387 4.38 -5.96 -31.53
C GLN A 387 5.90 -5.80 -31.56
N MET A 388 6.55 -5.66 -30.41
CA MET A 388 7.98 -5.47 -30.31
C MET A 388 8.74 -6.81 -30.27
N GLN A 389 9.96 -6.79 -30.79
CA GLN A 389 10.89 -7.92 -30.67
C GLN A 389 11.70 -7.77 -29.38
N TYR A 390 11.84 -8.87 -28.67
CA TYR A 390 12.61 -9.00 -27.45
C TYR A 390 13.66 -10.11 -27.56
N SER A 391 14.73 -10.03 -26.76
CA SER A 391 15.78 -11.04 -26.72
C SER A 391 15.32 -12.37 -26.12
N ASN A 392 14.24 -12.34 -25.33
CA ASN A 392 13.60 -13.51 -24.70
C ASN A 392 12.10 -13.24 -24.51
N THR A 393 11.37 -14.19 -23.89
CA THR A 393 9.98 -13.95 -23.49
C THR A 393 9.93 -12.84 -22.45
N ARG A 394 8.88 -11.99 -22.47
CA ARG A 394 8.75 -10.87 -21.55
C ARG A 394 8.66 -11.34 -20.10
N GLU A 395 8.04 -12.51 -19.87
CA GLU A 395 7.96 -13.15 -18.57
C GLU A 395 9.32 -13.57 -18.00
N ALA A 396 10.25 -14.00 -18.88
CA ALA A 396 11.63 -14.29 -18.50
C ALA A 396 12.44 -13.02 -18.24
N LEU A 397 12.25 -12.01 -19.09
CA LEU A 397 12.91 -10.70 -18.96
C LEU A 397 12.50 -9.97 -17.67
N SER A 398 11.22 -10.00 -17.30
CA SER A 398 10.69 -9.30 -16.12
C SER A 398 11.29 -9.79 -14.79
N LYS A 399 11.94 -10.95 -14.77
CA LYS A 399 12.55 -11.56 -13.58
C LYS A 399 14.05 -11.28 -13.43
N THR A 400 14.66 -10.60 -14.39
CA THR A 400 16.10 -10.32 -14.39
C THR A 400 16.36 -8.83 -14.56
N GLU A 401 17.43 -8.32 -13.95
CA GLU A 401 17.79 -6.92 -14.06
C GLU A 401 18.08 -6.50 -15.53
N PRO A 402 18.92 -7.21 -16.31
CA PRO A 402 19.13 -6.86 -17.71
C PRO A 402 17.86 -6.93 -18.57
N GLY A 403 16.97 -7.88 -18.24
CA GLY A 403 15.68 -8.02 -18.90
C GLY A 403 14.72 -6.88 -18.60
N CYS A 404 14.67 -6.42 -17.34
CA CYS A 404 13.88 -5.25 -16.97
C CYS A 404 14.34 -3.99 -17.69
N TYR A 405 15.65 -3.79 -17.83
CA TYR A 405 16.18 -2.69 -18.67
C TYR A 405 15.73 -2.80 -20.13
N GLU A 406 15.73 -4.01 -20.71
CA GLU A 406 15.23 -4.22 -22.08
C GLU A 406 13.73 -3.87 -22.18
N LEU A 407 12.90 -4.36 -21.24
CA LEU A 407 11.46 -4.07 -21.20
C LEU A 407 11.21 -2.56 -21.10
N VAL A 408 11.82 -1.89 -20.12
CA VAL A 408 11.66 -0.44 -19.90
C VAL A 408 12.15 0.37 -21.10
N THR A 409 13.30 0.02 -21.67
CA THR A 409 13.82 0.69 -22.88
C THR A 409 12.81 0.62 -24.01
N ARG A 410 12.26 -0.58 -24.27
CA ARG A 410 11.28 -0.79 -25.35
C ARG A 410 9.99 -0.04 -25.13
N GLU A 411 9.50 -0.01 -23.88
CA GLU A 411 8.28 0.72 -23.52
C GLU A 411 8.40 2.24 -23.67
N LEU A 412 9.58 2.79 -23.46
CA LEU A 412 9.82 4.22 -23.58
C LEU A 412 9.96 4.72 -25.03
N LEU A 413 10.43 3.89 -25.95
CA LEU A 413 10.70 4.32 -27.32
C LEU A 413 9.50 4.96 -28.04
N PRO A 414 8.28 4.39 -28.01
CA PRO A 414 7.13 5.03 -28.65
C PRO A 414 6.81 6.40 -28.07
N SER A 415 6.85 6.51 -26.76
CA SER A 415 6.53 7.76 -26.05
C SER A 415 7.57 8.83 -26.30
N LEU A 416 8.86 8.46 -26.37
CA LEU A 416 9.94 9.36 -26.75
C LEU A 416 9.70 9.98 -28.13
N CYS A 417 9.33 9.14 -29.11
CA CYS A 417 9.11 9.61 -30.48
C CYS A 417 7.82 10.41 -30.66
N LEU A 418 6.78 10.15 -29.86
CA LEU A 418 5.46 10.77 -30.04
C LEU A 418 5.28 12.03 -29.20
N ILE A 419 5.91 12.09 -28.03
CA ILE A 419 5.73 13.18 -27.04
C ILE A 419 6.91 14.12 -27.04
N ASP A 420 8.14 13.61 -27.27
CA ASP A 420 9.41 14.36 -27.14
C ASP A 420 9.48 15.08 -25.79
N PRO A 421 9.52 14.33 -24.66
CA PRO A 421 9.36 14.92 -23.33
C PRO A 421 10.63 15.61 -22.84
N ASP A 422 10.47 16.64 -21.96
CA ASP A 422 11.61 17.27 -21.26
C ASP A 422 12.24 16.31 -20.25
N VAL A 423 11.39 15.47 -19.60
CA VAL A 423 11.83 14.56 -18.55
C VAL A 423 11.03 13.27 -18.55
N ILE A 424 11.69 12.16 -18.22
CA ILE A 424 11.07 10.88 -17.92
C ILE A 424 11.39 10.52 -16.47
N ALA A 425 10.34 10.44 -15.64
CA ALA A 425 10.40 9.93 -14.28
C ALA A 425 10.17 8.41 -14.32
N VAL A 426 11.16 7.64 -13.87
CA VAL A 426 11.14 6.16 -13.98
C VAL A 426 11.05 5.55 -12.59
N ARG A 427 9.95 4.89 -12.31
CA ARG A 427 9.76 4.05 -11.13
C ARG A 427 9.80 2.58 -11.55
N SER A 428 10.99 1.99 -11.47
CA SER A 428 11.20 0.56 -11.71
C SER A 428 12.33 0.05 -10.82
N PRO A 429 12.06 -0.84 -9.86
CA PRO A 429 13.06 -1.26 -8.87
C PRO A 429 14.30 -1.89 -9.47
N MET A 430 14.16 -2.61 -10.60
CA MET A 430 15.28 -3.30 -11.28
C MET A 430 16.00 -2.42 -12.29
N THR A 431 15.54 -1.20 -12.55
CA THR A 431 16.15 -0.27 -13.53
C THR A 431 16.46 1.07 -12.88
N SER A 432 17.10 1.05 -11.72
CA SER A 432 17.40 2.26 -10.93
C SER A 432 18.63 3.04 -11.40
N ASP A 433 19.48 2.47 -12.23
CA ASP A 433 20.61 3.16 -12.85
C ASP A 433 20.15 3.87 -14.13
N MET A 434 19.98 5.18 -14.04
CA MET A 434 19.55 6.00 -15.17
C MET A 434 20.64 6.18 -16.22
N GLY A 435 21.93 5.99 -15.87
CA GLY A 435 23.04 5.98 -16.81
C GLY A 435 22.96 4.76 -17.73
N GLU A 436 22.77 3.56 -17.18
CA GLU A 436 22.57 2.34 -18.00
C GLU A 436 21.31 2.46 -18.88
N LEU A 437 20.20 3.02 -18.34
CA LEU A 437 19.01 3.22 -19.15
C LEU A 437 19.26 4.20 -20.31
N ALA A 438 19.99 5.28 -20.06
CA ALA A 438 20.38 6.24 -21.10
C ALA A 438 21.25 5.60 -22.18
N GLU A 439 22.26 4.81 -21.82
CA GLU A 439 23.12 4.07 -22.77
C GLU A 439 22.30 3.13 -23.68
N ARG A 440 21.31 2.44 -23.10
CA ARG A 440 20.42 1.56 -23.88
C ARG A 440 19.50 2.33 -24.81
N LEU A 441 18.94 3.46 -24.37
CA LEU A 441 18.14 4.35 -25.23
C LEU A 441 18.99 4.99 -26.31
N ALA A 442 20.25 5.31 -26.04
CA ALA A 442 21.19 5.89 -26.99
C ALA A 442 21.50 4.96 -28.21
N SER A 443 21.22 3.66 -28.09
CA SER A 443 21.27 2.74 -29.22
C SER A 443 20.18 2.97 -30.29
N PHE A 444 19.13 3.73 -29.95
CA PHE A 444 17.98 4.05 -30.81
C PHE A 444 17.85 5.53 -31.14
N ILE A 445 18.17 6.42 -30.18
CA ILE A 445 18.02 7.87 -30.27
C ILE A 445 19.38 8.49 -29.90
N PRO A 446 19.91 9.47 -30.65
CA PRO A 446 21.19 10.09 -30.29
C PRO A 446 21.17 10.59 -28.84
N GLU A 447 22.26 10.34 -28.11
CA GLU A 447 22.36 10.69 -26.66
C GLU A 447 22.03 12.16 -26.38
N ARG A 448 22.43 13.06 -27.25
CA ARG A 448 22.16 14.51 -27.13
C ARG A 448 20.69 14.88 -27.23
N ASP A 449 19.86 13.97 -27.77
CA ASP A 449 18.41 14.15 -28.01
C ASP A 449 17.58 13.37 -26.98
N LEU A 450 18.24 12.75 -25.99
CA LEU A 450 17.55 12.07 -24.89
C LEU A 450 17.03 13.08 -23.88
N PRO A 451 15.81 12.90 -23.36
CA PRO A 451 15.29 13.70 -22.26
C PRO A 451 16.06 13.43 -20.95
N LYS A 452 15.86 14.27 -19.96
CA LYS A 452 16.36 14.00 -18.62
C LYS A 452 15.69 12.75 -18.06
N LEU A 453 16.46 11.81 -17.56
CA LEU A 453 15.98 10.61 -16.88
C LEU A 453 16.12 10.80 -15.36
N VAL A 454 15.03 10.57 -14.62
CA VAL A 454 14.99 10.70 -13.16
C VAL A 454 14.46 9.40 -12.55
N TYR A 455 15.24 8.80 -11.66
CA TYR A 455 14.77 7.62 -10.93
C TYR A 455 13.83 8.03 -9.80
N ILE A 456 12.69 7.33 -9.67
CA ILE A 456 11.70 7.53 -8.63
C ILE A 456 11.69 6.29 -7.72
N SER A 457 12.08 6.45 -6.47
CA SER A 457 12.02 5.39 -5.45
C SER A 457 10.64 5.23 -4.82
N ASP A 458 9.90 6.34 -4.70
CA ASP A 458 8.66 6.47 -3.96
C ASP A 458 7.64 7.25 -4.80
N MET A 459 6.70 6.53 -5.44
CA MET A 459 5.67 7.17 -6.27
C MET A 459 4.41 7.56 -5.48
N GLU A 460 4.25 7.08 -4.24
CA GLU A 460 3.03 7.30 -3.47
C GLU A 460 2.77 8.78 -3.18
N ASN A 461 3.83 9.57 -2.91
CA ASN A 461 3.70 11.00 -2.70
C ASN A 461 3.16 11.69 -3.96
N TYR A 462 3.80 11.48 -5.10
CA TYR A 462 3.34 12.03 -6.38
C TYR A 462 1.92 11.62 -6.73
N MET A 463 1.57 10.35 -6.47
CA MET A 463 0.23 9.82 -6.74
C MET A 463 -0.82 10.52 -5.88
N LEU A 464 -0.59 10.68 -4.57
CA LEU A 464 -1.54 11.29 -3.65
C LEU A 464 -1.66 12.81 -3.86
N ASP A 465 -0.57 13.51 -4.17
CA ASP A 465 -0.59 14.93 -4.51
C ASP A 465 -1.27 15.19 -5.85
N GLY A 466 -1.05 14.32 -6.83
CA GLY A 466 -1.82 14.36 -8.08
C GLY A 466 -3.31 14.11 -7.88
N CYS A 467 -3.68 13.19 -6.98
CA CYS A 467 -5.08 12.96 -6.58
C CYS A 467 -5.69 14.22 -5.95
N ARG A 468 -4.96 14.86 -5.03
CA ARG A 468 -5.39 16.13 -4.40
C ARG A 468 -5.65 17.20 -5.45
N GLU A 469 -4.75 17.37 -6.39
CA GLU A 469 -4.90 18.35 -7.48
C GLU A 469 -6.10 18.04 -8.38
N MET A 470 -6.35 16.77 -8.71
CA MET A 470 -7.53 16.37 -9.48
C MET A 470 -8.83 16.66 -8.72
N ALA A 471 -8.86 16.42 -7.41
CA ALA A 471 -9.98 16.80 -6.55
C ALA A 471 -10.22 18.32 -6.57
N ARG A 472 -9.15 19.11 -6.40
CA ARG A 472 -9.21 20.59 -6.42
C ARG A 472 -9.76 21.11 -7.77
N ARG A 473 -9.27 20.58 -8.88
CA ARG A 473 -9.79 20.94 -10.23
C ARG A 473 -11.26 20.63 -10.36
N ARG A 474 -11.68 19.44 -9.92
CA ARG A 474 -13.07 19.02 -9.98
C ARG A 474 -13.99 19.88 -9.12
N LEU A 475 -13.58 20.24 -7.90
CA LEU A 475 -14.32 21.14 -7.03
C LEU A 475 -14.49 22.53 -7.67
N ASN A 476 -13.44 23.07 -8.30
CA ASN A 476 -13.51 24.34 -9.00
C ASN A 476 -14.48 24.31 -10.18
N GLU A 477 -14.50 23.23 -10.96
CA GLU A 477 -15.49 23.02 -12.03
C GLU A 477 -16.93 23.00 -11.51
N MET A 478 -17.16 22.25 -10.42
CA MET A 478 -18.49 22.15 -9.80
C MET A 478 -18.96 23.52 -9.28
N ASN A 479 -18.10 24.27 -8.63
CA ASN A 479 -18.42 25.62 -8.16
C ASN A 479 -18.71 26.60 -9.31
N ALA A 480 -17.98 26.50 -10.42
CA ALA A 480 -18.20 27.34 -11.59
C ALA A 480 -19.54 27.04 -12.31
N LEU A 481 -20.06 25.81 -12.17
CA LEU A 481 -21.36 25.42 -12.76
C LEU A 481 -22.55 25.77 -11.85
N SER A 482 -22.30 26.11 -10.59
CA SER A 482 -23.35 26.48 -9.61
C SER A 482 -23.60 27.99 -9.53
N VAL A 483 -22.83 28.79 -10.25
CA VAL A 483 -22.98 30.24 -10.44
C VAL A 483 -23.64 30.51 -11.80
#